data_996fbc79c5e4f98ec4fe72e92b513580
#
_entry.id   996fbc79c5e4f98ec4fe72e92b513580
#
_cell.length_a   1.000
_cell.length_b   1.000
_cell.length_c   1.000
_cell.angle_alpha   90.00
_cell.angle_beta   90.00
_cell.angle_gamma   90.00
#
_symmetry.space_group_name_H-M   'P 1'
#
loop_
_entity.id
_entity.type
_entity.pdbx_description
1 polymer ?
#
loop_
_entity_poly.entity_id
_entity_poly.type
_entity_poly.pdbx_seq_one_letter_code
_entity_poly.pdbx_strand_id
1 'polypeptide(L)'
;MQEYYDITVAGVHRRLPVVPINENMSIAGFVIFGDTDVVEPCARALAAKLPKETEVLVTAEAKSIPLIYEMAKVMKMPRYVIARKSV
;
A
#
# COMPACT_ATOMS: atom_id res chain seq x y z
N MET A 1 16.30 -21.05 10.43
CA MET A 1 15.34 -21.28 9.34
C MET A 1 14.40 -20.08 9.21
N GLN A 2 14.22 -19.59 8.00
CA GLN A 2 13.36 -18.44 7.76
C GLN A 2 11.89 -18.85 7.80
N GLU A 3 11.08 -18.09 8.53
CA GLU A 3 9.64 -18.28 8.56
C GLU A 3 8.97 -17.29 7.61
N TYR A 4 7.84 -17.70 7.07
CA TYR A 4 7.04 -16.87 6.17
C TYR A 4 5.57 -16.92 6.54
N TYR A 5 4.87 -15.86 6.22
CA TYR A 5 3.44 -15.77 6.40
C TYR A 5 2.81 -15.47 5.04
N ASP A 6 1.90 -16.30 4.61
CA ASP A 6 1.25 -16.14 3.30
C ASP A 6 0.01 -15.29 3.42
N ILE A 7 -0.13 -14.32 2.53
CA ILE A 7 -1.34 -13.51 2.45
C ILE A 7 -1.74 -13.35 0.99
N THR A 8 -3.01 -12.99 0.79
CA THR A 8 -3.51 -12.60 -0.53
C THR A 8 -4.08 -11.19 -0.40
N VAL A 9 -3.55 -10.26 -1.16
CA VAL A 9 -3.95 -8.87 -1.13
C VAL A 9 -4.43 -8.47 -2.52
N ALA A 10 -5.69 -8.04 -2.61
CA ALA A 10 -6.31 -7.65 -3.88
C ALA A 10 -6.10 -8.72 -4.96
N GLY A 11 -6.21 -9.99 -4.57
CA GLY A 11 -6.04 -11.12 -5.49
C GLY A 11 -4.61 -11.52 -5.77
N VAL A 12 -3.63 -10.83 -5.21
CA VAL A 12 -2.21 -11.12 -5.43
C VAL A 12 -1.65 -11.83 -4.20
N HIS A 13 -1.09 -13.01 -4.41
CA HIS A 13 -0.47 -13.77 -3.32
C HIS A 13 0.93 -13.25 -3.03
N ARG A 14 1.23 -13.11 -1.74
CA ARG A 14 2.57 -12.73 -1.31
C ARG A 14 2.97 -13.55 -0.09
N ARG A 15 4.23 -13.88 -0.05
CA ARG A 15 4.84 -14.61 1.04
C ARG A 15 5.71 -13.66 1.83
N LEU A 16 5.26 -13.32 3.04
CA LEU A 16 5.92 -12.31 3.84
C LEU A 16 6.96 -12.94 4.75
N PRO A 17 8.19 -12.38 4.80
CA PRO A 17 9.17 -12.86 5.77
C PRO A 17 8.75 -12.47 7.18
N VAL A 18 8.89 -13.41 8.11
CA VAL A 18 8.63 -13.16 9.51
C VAL A 18 9.95 -12.85 10.19
N VAL A 19 10.04 -11.69 10.79
CA VAL A 19 11.27 -11.17 11.39
C VAL A 19 11.05 -10.87 12.86
N PRO A 20 11.90 -11.40 13.76
CA PRO A 20 11.77 -11.08 15.17
C PRO A 20 12.17 -9.64 15.47
N ILE A 21 11.38 -8.98 16.32
CA ILE A 21 11.68 -7.64 16.81
C ILE A 21 12.37 -7.75 18.17
N ASN A 22 11.88 -8.66 18.99
CA ASN A 22 12.45 -8.92 20.30
C ASN A 22 12.11 -10.37 20.71
N GLU A 23 12.38 -10.74 21.96
CA GLU A 23 12.17 -12.11 22.42
C GLU A 23 10.72 -12.57 22.35
N ASN A 24 9.77 -11.63 22.42
CA ASN A 24 8.36 -11.95 22.55
C ASN A 24 7.52 -11.59 21.31
N MET A 25 8.13 -10.95 20.30
CA MET A 25 7.35 -10.44 19.18
C MET A 25 8.09 -10.58 17.86
N SER A 26 7.36 -11.01 16.84
CA SER A 26 7.84 -11.05 15.48
C SER A 26 6.83 -10.33 14.59
N ILE A 27 7.27 -9.81 13.47
CA ILE A 27 6.38 -9.19 12.49
C ILE A 27 6.53 -9.87 11.13
N ALA A 28 5.45 -9.88 10.38
CA ALA A 28 5.48 -10.29 8.99
C ALA A 28 5.59 -9.01 8.16
N GLY A 29 6.68 -8.88 7.43
CA GLY A 29 6.96 -7.66 6.69
C GLY A 29 6.24 -7.60 5.36
N PHE A 30 5.34 -6.64 5.21
CA PHE A 30 4.68 -6.39 3.94
C PHE A 30 5.17 -5.07 3.38
N VAL A 31 5.75 -5.11 2.19
CA VAL A 31 6.29 -3.92 1.53
C VAL A 31 5.64 -3.77 0.16
N ILE A 32 4.82 -2.74 0.03
CA ILE A 32 4.16 -2.45 -1.24
C ILE A 32 5.03 -1.57 -2.14
N PHE A 33 5.95 -0.83 -1.54
CA PHE A 33 6.82 0.10 -2.24
C PHE A 33 7.73 -0.68 -3.20
N GLY A 34 7.59 -0.41 -4.48
CA GLY A 34 8.36 -1.12 -5.50
C GLY A 34 7.70 -2.40 -6.03
N ASP A 35 6.57 -2.81 -5.47
CA ASP A 35 5.88 -4.01 -5.90
C ASP A 35 4.77 -3.63 -6.88
N THR A 36 5.12 -3.58 -8.16
CA THR A 36 4.18 -3.13 -9.20
C THR A 36 3.00 -4.07 -9.39
N ASP A 37 3.19 -5.36 -9.13
CA ASP A 37 2.11 -6.34 -9.29
C ASP A 37 1.02 -6.18 -8.24
N VAL A 38 1.37 -5.66 -7.07
CA VAL A 38 0.43 -5.47 -5.97
C VAL A 38 -0.21 -4.08 -6.03
N VAL A 39 0.55 -3.06 -6.44
CA VAL A 39 0.09 -1.68 -6.40
C VAL A 39 -1.18 -1.46 -7.23
N GLU A 40 -1.19 -1.94 -8.46
CA GLU A 40 -2.35 -1.71 -9.32
C GLU A 40 -3.63 -2.36 -8.80
N PRO A 41 -3.64 -3.67 -8.47
CA PRO A 41 -4.86 -4.26 -7.91
C PRO A 41 -5.29 -3.63 -6.59
N CYS A 42 -4.33 -3.28 -5.73
CA CYS A 42 -4.65 -2.61 -4.46
C CYS A 42 -5.28 -1.24 -4.71
N ALA A 43 -4.73 -0.48 -5.66
CA ALA A 43 -5.27 0.84 -5.98
C ALA A 43 -6.71 0.73 -6.47
N ARG A 44 -7.00 -0.24 -7.32
CA ARG A 44 -8.36 -0.45 -7.82
C ARG A 44 -9.31 -0.85 -6.70
N ALA A 45 -8.89 -1.76 -5.84
CA ALA A 45 -9.71 -2.23 -4.74
C ALA A 45 -10.03 -1.11 -3.76
N LEU A 46 -9.03 -0.29 -3.43
CA LEU A 46 -9.21 0.83 -2.51
C LEU A 46 -10.06 1.94 -3.14
N ALA A 47 -9.81 2.26 -4.41
CA ALA A 47 -10.58 3.27 -5.10
C ALA A 47 -12.07 2.92 -5.14
N ALA A 48 -12.38 1.64 -5.32
CA ALA A 48 -13.76 1.17 -5.35
C ALA A 48 -14.49 1.36 -4.01
N LYS A 49 -13.73 1.46 -2.92
CA LYS A 49 -14.30 1.65 -1.58
C LYS A 49 -14.51 3.10 -1.20
N LEU A 50 -13.99 4.02 -1.98
CA LEU A 50 -14.11 5.44 -1.65
C LEU A 50 -15.48 5.98 -2.07
N PRO A 51 -16.02 6.97 -1.31
CA PRO A 51 -17.25 7.63 -1.71
C PRO A 51 -17.11 8.31 -3.07
N LYS A 52 -18.20 8.38 -3.83
CA LYS A 52 -18.18 9.01 -5.15
C LYS A 52 -17.88 10.50 -5.07
N GLU A 53 -18.20 11.14 -3.96
CA GLU A 53 -17.96 12.57 -3.77
C GLU A 53 -16.54 12.88 -3.31
N THR A 54 -15.66 11.90 -3.29
CA THR A 54 -14.24 12.11 -2.95
C THR A 54 -13.63 13.07 -3.97
N GLU A 55 -13.07 14.19 -3.48
CA GLU A 55 -12.51 15.22 -4.34
C GLU A 55 -10.99 15.21 -4.40
N VAL A 56 -10.34 14.72 -3.35
CA VAL A 56 -8.88 14.74 -3.28
C VAL A 56 -8.39 13.54 -2.50
N LEU A 57 -7.23 13.03 -2.90
CA LEU A 57 -6.52 11.97 -2.17
C LEU A 57 -5.30 12.57 -1.52
N VAL A 58 -5.06 12.18 -0.28
CA VAL A 58 -3.91 12.66 0.49
C VAL A 58 -3.21 11.47 1.12
N THR A 59 -1.90 11.46 1.08
CA THR A 59 -1.11 10.48 1.81
C THR A 59 0.16 11.11 2.36
N ALA A 60 0.69 10.49 3.41
CA ALA A 60 1.99 10.90 3.93
C ALA A 60 3.09 10.20 3.12
N GLU A 61 4.25 10.86 3.02
CA GLU A 61 5.40 10.21 2.37
C GLU A 61 5.88 9.05 3.26
N ALA A 62 6.50 7.96 2.74
CA ALA A 62 6.85 7.90 1.33
C ALA A 62 6.29 6.63 0.68
N LYS A 63 6.07 5.57 1.44
CA LYS A 63 5.82 4.24 0.88
C LYS A 63 4.50 4.10 0.14
N SER A 64 3.52 4.93 0.47
CA SER A 64 2.21 4.88 -0.18
C SER A 64 2.09 5.80 -1.39
N ILE A 65 3.18 6.51 -1.76
CA ILE A 65 3.14 7.40 -2.92
C ILE A 65 2.79 6.65 -4.22
N PRO A 66 3.42 5.51 -4.53
CA PRO A 66 3.01 4.79 -5.74
C PRO A 66 1.56 4.34 -5.71
N LEU A 67 1.06 3.98 -4.54
CA LEU A 67 -0.32 3.55 -4.38
C LEU A 67 -1.30 4.69 -4.66
N ILE A 68 -1.06 5.86 -4.07
CA ILE A 68 -1.95 7.00 -4.27
C ILE A 68 -1.89 7.51 -5.71
N TYR A 69 -0.71 7.45 -6.34
CA TYR A 69 -0.57 7.79 -7.75
C TYR A 69 -1.49 6.91 -8.60
N GLU A 70 -1.43 5.61 -8.37
CA GLU A 70 -2.23 4.67 -9.15
C GLU A 70 -3.72 4.84 -8.85
N MET A 71 -4.08 5.10 -7.59
CA MET A 71 -5.46 5.38 -7.20
C MET A 71 -6.01 6.61 -7.91
N ALA A 72 -5.25 7.69 -7.93
CA ALA A 72 -5.66 8.91 -8.61
C ALA A 72 -5.87 8.66 -10.10
N LYS A 73 -4.98 7.88 -10.70
CA LYS A 73 -5.08 7.51 -12.11
C LYS A 73 -6.34 6.70 -12.39
N VAL A 74 -6.63 5.70 -11.55
CA VAL A 74 -7.82 4.87 -11.68
C VAL A 74 -9.09 5.71 -11.54
N MET A 75 -9.08 6.66 -10.61
CA MET A 75 -10.23 7.53 -10.35
C MET A 75 -10.28 8.74 -11.28
N LYS A 76 -9.34 8.84 -12.21
CA LYS A 76 -9.26 9.93 -13.17
C LYS A 76 -9.14 11.30 -12.51
N MET A 77 -8.41 11.34 -11.40
CA MET A 77 -8.12 12.58 -10.70
C MET A 77 -6.83 13.18 -11.24
N PRO A 78 -6.81 14.47 -11.57
CA PRO A 78 -5.60 15.08 -12.13
C PRO A 78 -4.52 15.35 -11.11
N ARG A 79 -4.82 15.26 -9.82
CA ARG A 79 -3.87 15.58 -8.74
C ARG A 79 -4.12 14.75 -7.50
N TYR A 80 -3.10 14.69 -6.67
CA TYR A 80 -3.18 14.16 -5.32
C TYR A 80 -2.20 14.95 -4.47
N VAL A 81 -2.30 14.82 -3.15
CA VAL A 81 -1.50 15.61 -2.21
C VAL A 81 -0.62 14.68 -1.38
N ILE A 82 0.64 15.04 -1.27
CA ILE A 82 1.60 14.33 -0.43
C ILE A 82 1.91 15.20 0.78
N ALA A 83 1.59 14.68 1.98
CA ALA A 83 1.95 15.34 3.22
C ALA A 83 3.41 14.98 3.54
N ARG A 84 4.28 15.94 3.51
CA ARG A 84 5.71 15.72 3.73
C ARG A 84 6.09 15.98 5.17
N LYS A 85 7.05 15.22 5.66
CA LYS A 85 7.58 15.44 6.99
C LYS A 85 8.29 16.79 7.06
N SER A 86 8.02 17.52 8.13
CA SER A 86 8.82 18.70 8.40
C SER A 86 10.09 18.27 9.12
N VAL A 87 11.14 18.99 8.89
CA VAL A 87 12.45 18.67 9.46
C VAL A 87 12.65 19.40 10.79
#